data_5ed56f1b2b13c21752d09ae5fc0eecef
#
_entry.id   5ed56f1b2b13c21752d09ae5fc0eecef
#
_cell.length_a   1.000
_cell.length_b   1.000
_cell.length_c   1.000
_cell.angle_alpha   90.00
_cell.angle_beta   90.00
_cell.angle_gamma   90.00
#
_symmetry.space_group_name_H-M   'P 1'
#
loop_
_entity.id
_entity.type
_entity.pdbx_description
1 polymer ?
#
loop_
_entity_poly.entity_id
_entity_poly.type
_entity_poly.pdbx_seq_one_letter_code
_entity_poly.pdbx_strand_id
1 'polypeptide(L)'
;MDVKYYLEDLSVGMSATSEMTITAEKIDGFAEITGDYNPIHMDEAYAKTTPFGGRIAHGALSASLISAVLGNDLPGPGAVFIELNLRFRKPAMIGDHIIATAEVAEINERTGRVKMKCRCEVPDPDGGKAKLLCRGDAAVMVSKRPVKD
;
A
#
# COMPACT_ATOMS: atom_id res chain seq x y z
N MET A 1 -19.54 6.36 12.70
CA MET A 1 -18.10 6.39 12.39
C MET A 1 -17.75 7.81 12.00
N ASP A 2 -16.75 8.36 12.64
CA ASP A 2 -16.35 9.75 12.37
C ASP A 2 -15.43 9.78 11.14
N VAL A 3 -15.75 10.65 10.19
CA VAL A 3 -14.89 10.95 9.04
C VAL A 3 -13.64 11.66 9.56
N LYS A 4 -12.46 11.17 9.18
CA LYS A 4 -11.19 11.78 9.61
C LYS A 4 -10.91 13.09 8.87
N TYR A 5 -11.06 13.06 7.55
CA TYR A 5 -10.90 14.23 6.68
C TYR A 5 -12.05 14.32 5.69
N TYR A 6 -12.64 15.49 5.58
CA TYR A 6 -13.49 15.84 4.45
C TYR A 6 -12.64 16.38 3.30
N LEU A 7 -13.22 16.50 2.12
CA LEU A 7 -12.49 16.95 0.94
C LEU A 7 -11.80 18.31 1.16
N GLU A 8 -12.48 19.20 1.86
CA GLU A 8 -12.00 20.56 2.17
C GLU A 8 -10.81 20.58 3.13
N ASP A 9 -10.58 19.50 3.86
CA ASP A 9 -9.46 19.39 4.81
C ASP A 9 -8.16 18.91 4.12
N LEU A 10 -8.26 18.42 2.89
CA LEU A 10 -7.12 17.88 2.16
C LEU A 10 -6.37 18.97 1.41
N SER A 11 -5.06 18.81 1.34
CA SER A 11 -4.16 19.65 0.54
C SER A 11 -3.15 18.78 -0.21
N VAL A 12 -2.81 19.20 -1.42
CA VAL A 12 -1.72 18.57 -2.18
C VAL A 12 -0.43 18.59 -1.37
N GLY A 13 0.24 17.46 -1.30
CA GLY A 13 1.47 17.27 -0.54
C GLY A 13 1.26 16.65 0.86
N MET A 14 0.03 16.59 1.38
CA MET A 14 -0.23 15.80 2.59
C MET A 14 0.13 14.35 2.35
N SER A 15 0.79 13.70 3.31
CA SER A 15 1.19 12.30 3.21
C SER A 15 1.00 11.54 4.52
N ALA A 16 0.89 10.23 4.40
CA ALA A 16 0.85 9.30 5.52
C ALA A 16 1.52 7.99 5.15
N THR A 17 1.88 7.21 6.15
CA THR A 17 2.56 5.93 5.98
C THR A 17 1.90 4.83 6.78
N SER A 18 2.10 3.59 6.32
CA SER A 18 1.83 2.36 7.07
C SER A 18 3.02 1.42 6.93
N GLU A 19 3.24 0.56 7.91
CA GLU A 19 4.42 -0.29 7.97
C GLU A 19 4.05 -1.75 8.23
N MET A 20 4.87 -2.67 7.71
CA MET A 20 4.72 -4.10 7.95
C MET A 20 6.08 -4.78 7.83
N THR A 21 6.41 -5.65 8.77
CA THR A 21 7.47 -6.63 8.58
C THR A 21 6.91 -7.89 7.96
N ILE A 22 7.51 -8.35 6.86
CA ILE A 22 7.11 -9.58 6.18
C ILE A 22 7.56 -10.78 7.00
N THR A 23 6.60 -11.64 7.33
CA THR A 23 6.84 -12.92 8.01
C THR A 23 6.26 -14.07 7.19
N ALA A 24 6.71 -15.30 7.45
CA ALA A 24 6.13 -16.48 6.81
C ALA A 24 4.63 -16.60 7.09
N GLU A 25 4.20 -16.30 8.32
CA GLU A 25 2.80 -16.35 8.73
C GLU A 25 1.93 -15.35 7.96
N LYS A 26 2.46 -14.17 7.66
CA LYS A 26 1.72 -13.16 6.87
C LYS A 26 1.57 -13.58 5.41
N ILE A 27 2.61 -14.18 4.82
CA ILE A 27 2.53 -14.72 3.47
C ILE A 27 1.51 -15.87 3.43
N ASP A 28 1.58 -16.79 4.37
CA ASP A 28 0.65 -17.93 4.48
C ASP A 28 -0.80 -17.44 4.67
N GLY A 29 -1.01 -16.45 5.53
CA GLY A 29 -2.32 -15.84 5.77
C GLY A 29 -2.87 -15.14 4.53
N PHE A 30 -2.03 -14.43 3.79
CA PHE A 30 -2.43 -13.79 2.54
C PHE A 30 -2.80 -14.81 1.46
N ALA A 31 -2.05 -15.92 1.36
CA ALA A 31 -2.38 -17.03 0.47
C ALA A 31 -3.74 -17.65 0.82
N GLU A 32 -4.04 -17.83 2.11
CA GLU A 32 -5.33 -18.33 2.58
C GLU A 32 -6.49 -17.41 2.21
N ILE A 33 -6.31 -16.10 2.39
CA ILE A 33 -7.33 -15.09 2.05
C ILE A 33 -7.61 -15.04 0.54
N THR A 34 -6.56 -15.08 -0.27
CA THR A 34 -6.64 -14.84 -1.72
C THR A 34 -6.78 -16.10 -2.55
N GLY A 35 -6.37 -17.27 -2.02
CA GLY A 35 -6.22 -18.49 -2.78
C GLY A 35 -4.98 -18.55 -3.67
N ASP A 36 -4.04 -17.61 -3.53
CA ASP A 36 -2.78 -17.59 -4.28
C ASP A 36 -1.70 -18.39 -3.57
N TYR A 37 -1.62 -19.68 -3.91
CA TYR A 37 -0.64 -20.63 -3.38
C TYR A 37 0.53 -20.87 -4.34
N ASN A 38 0.90 -19.89 -5.14
CA ASN A 38 2.03 -20.03 -6.06
C ASN A 38 3.29 -20.45 -5.27
N PRO A 39 3.99 -21.52 -5.68
CA PRO A 39 5.15 -22.05 -4.97
C PRO A 39 6.27 -21.03 -4.69
N ILE A 40 6.39 -20.00 -5.50
CA ILE A 40 7.38 -18.94 -5.25
C ILE A 40 7.14 -18.22 -3.91
N HIS A 41 5.90 -18.21 -3.43
CA HIS A 41 5.53 -17.64 -2.15
C HIS A 41 5.49 -18.67 -1.02
N MET A 42 5.15 -19.91 -1.34
CA MET A 42 4.76 -20.91 -0.35
C MET A 42 5.81 -21.98 -0.08
N ASP A 43 6.68 -22.29 -1.03
CA ASP A 43 7.63 -23.40 -0.95
C ASP A 43 9.07 -22.88 -0.92
N GLU A 44 9.71 -22.94 0.24
CA GLU A 44 11.08 -22.46 0.43
C GLU A 44 12.10 -23.25 -0.43
N ALA A 45 11.93 -24.57 -0.54
CA ALA A 45 12.83 -25.40 -1.34
C ALA A 45 12.73 -25.03 -2.82
N TYR A 46 11.51 -24.83 -3.33
CA TYR A 46 11.27 -24.35 -4.68
C TYR A 46 11.83 -22.93 -4.87
N ALA A 47 11.50 -22.02 -3.98
CA ALA A 47 11.90 -20.61 -4.07
C ALA A 47 13.44 -20.44 -4.11
N LYS A 48 14.18 -21.27 -3.40
CA LYS A 48 15.65 -21.31 -3.45
C LYS A 48 16.21 -21.68 -4.81
N THR A 49 15.47 -22.39 -5.65
CA THR A 49 15.89 -22.71 -7.02
C THR A 49 15.69 -21.55 -7.99
N THR A 50 14.99 -20.51 -7.57
CA THR A 50 14.73 -19.31 -8.38
C THR A 50 15.81 -18.25 -8.17
N PRO A 51 15.89 -17.23 -9.06
CA PRO A 51 16.82 -16.13 -8.87
C PRO A 51 16.63 -15.33 -7.57
N PHE A 52 15.48 -15.48 -6.89
CA PHE A 52 15.21 -14.79 -5.63
C PHE A 52 15.89 -15.41 -4.41
N GLY A 53 16.24 -16.71 -4.49
CA GLY A 53 16.98 -17.40 -3.42
C GLY A 53 16.18 -17.70 -2.15
N GLY A 54 14.87 -17.51 -2.14
CA GLY A 54 13.98 -17.76 -1.04
C GLY A 54 12.55 -17.30 -1.36
N ARG A 55 11.62 -17.58 -0.43
CA ARG A 55 10.22 -17.17 -0.58
C ARG A 55 10.11 -15.65 -0.67
N ILE A 56 9.35 -15.17 -1.63
CA ILE A 56 8.98 -13.76 -1.75
C ILE A 56 7.53 -13.54 -1.35
N ALA A 57 7.24 -12.36 -0.81
CA ALA A 57 5.87 -11.96 -0.55
C ALA A 57 5.11 -11.76 -1.87
N HIS A 58 3.81 -12.03 -1.83
CA HIS A 58 2.93 -11.64 -2.94
C HIS A 58 3.05 -10.13 -3.18
N GLY A 59 3.17 -9.71 -4.43
CA GLY A 59 3.15 -8.29 -4.75
C GLY A 59 1.89 -7.60 -4.21
N ALA A 60 0.75 -8.28 -4.31
CA ALA A 60 -0.51 -7.77 -3.77
C ALA A 60 -0.51 -7.64 -2.23
N LEU A 61 0.27 -8.43 -1.49
CA LEU A 61 0.44 -8.24 -0.05
C LEU A 61 1.13 -6.91 0.25
N SER A 62 2.22 -6.59 -0.45
CA SER A 62 2.88 -5.29 -0.33
C SER A 62 1.94 -4.14 -0.72
N ALA A 63 1.19 -4.30 -1.80
CA ALA A 63 0.20 -3.33 -2.26
C ALA A 63 -0.95 -3.12 -1.25
N SER A 64 -1.30 -4.14 -0.47
CA SER A 64 -2.35 -4.04 0.55
C SER A 64 -2.07 -3.00 1.63
N LEU A 65 -0.79 -2.70 1.89
CA LEU A 65 -0.39 -1.63 2.80
C LEU A 65 -0.83 -0.24 2.33
N ILE A 66 -0.89 -0.02 1.02
CA ILE A 66 -1.43 1.23 0.46
C ILE A 66 -2.90 1.37 0.84
N SER A 67 -3.67 0.29 0.73
CA SER A 67 -5.06 0.26 1.18
C SER A 67 -5.19 0.63 2.67
N ALA A 68 -4.29 0.14 3.51
CA ALA A 68 -4.27 0.47 4.93
C ALA A 68 -4.03 1.97 5.18
N VAL A 69 -3.09 2.58 4.46
CA VAL A 69 -2.84 4.03 4.55
C VAL A 69 -4.09 4.81 4.17
N LEU A 70 -4.68 4.48 3.02
CA LEU A 70 -5.85 5.19 2.48
C LEU A 70 -7.07 5.05 3.38
N GLY A 71 -7.29 3.86 3.94
CA GLY A 71 -8.46 3.56 4.75
C GLY A 71 -8.37 4.02 6.20
N ASN A 72 -7.17 4.07 6.77
CA ASN A 72 -6.98 4.39 8.20
C ASN A 72 -6.46 5.82 8.42
N ASP A 73 -5.60 6.31 7.54
CA ASP A 73 -4.79 7.50 7.83
C ASP A 73 -5.07 8.68 6.91
N LEU A 74 -5.03 8.49 5.60
CA LEU A 74 -5.16 9.57 4.63
C LEU A 74 -5.78 9.10 3.32
N PRO A 75 -7.00 9.47 3.01
CA PRO A 75 -7.95 10.32 3.74
C PRO A 75 -8.54 9.69 5.01
N GLY A 76 -8.38 8.37 5.21
CA GLY A 76 -8.88 7.66 6.37
C GLY A 76 -10.37 7.31 6.30
N PRO A 77 -11.00 7.05 7.45
CA PRO A 77 -12.41 6.66 7.53
C PRO A 77 -13.33 7.58 6.72
N GLY A 78 -14.20 6.99 5.92
CA GLY A 78 -15.11 7.67 5.00
C GLY A 78 -14.64 7.73 3.56
N ALA A 79 -13.37 7.48 3.27
CA ALA A 79 -12.85 7.39 1.90
C ALA A 79 -13.23 6.06 1.23
N VAL A 80 -13.53 6.11 -0.05
CA VAL A 80 -13.82 4.93 -0.87
C VAL A 80 -12.71 4.74 -1.90
N PHE A 81 -12.07 3.57 -1.86
CA PHE A 81 -11.01 3.18 -2.78
C PHE A 81 -11.61 2.83 -4.14
N ILE A 82 -11.20 3.50 -5.21
CA ILE A 82 -11.79 3.31 -6.56
C ILE A 82 -10.81 2.88 -7.63
N GLU A 83 -9.51 3.15 -7.48
CA GLU A 83 -8.51 2.81 -8.49
C GLU A 83 -7.14 2.65 -7.88
N LEU A 84 -6.39 1.67 -8.36
CA LEU A 84 -4.99 1.46 -8.01
C LEU A 84 -4.20 1.06 -9.24
N ASN A 85 -3.18 1.85 -9.58
CA ASN A 85 -2.24 1.57 -10.66
C ASN A 85 -0.83 1.48 -10.08
N LEU A 86 -0.26 0.29 -10.08
CA LEU A 86 1.08 0.05 -9.55
C LEU A 86 1.97 -0.65 -10.57
N ARG A 87 3.25 -0.33 -10.52
CA ARG A 87 4.31 -1.08 -11.17
C ARG A 87 5.21 -1.69 -10.13
N PHE A 88 5.34 -3.01 -10.16
CA PHE A 88 6.23 -3.75 -9.28
C PHE A 88 7.65 -3.74 -9.84
N ARG A 89 8.63 -3.54 -8.96
CA ARG A 89 10.05 -3.43 -9.32
C ARG A 89 10.88 -4.53 -8.69
N LYS A 90 10.76 -4.71 -7.39
CA LYS A 90 11.53 -5.69 -6.61
C LYS A 90 10.63 -6.44 -5.64
N PRO A 91 10.93 -7.72 -5.36
CA PRO A 91 10.16 -8.49 -4.37
C PRO A 91 10.52 -8.08 -2.94
N ALA A 92 9.55 -8.25 -2.05
CA ALA A 92 9.79 -8.26 -0.62
C ALA A 92 10.13 -9.68 -0.16
N MET A 93 11.14 -9.81 0.65
CA MET A 93 11.58 -11.08 1.25
C MET A 93 11.07 -11.19 2.68
N ILE A 94 11.03 -12.42 3.21
CA ILE A 94 10.77 -12.63 4.65
C ILE A 94 11.84 -11.89 5.45
N GLY A 95 11.40 -11.09 6.44
CA GLY A 95 12.26 -10.23 7.25
C GLY A 95 12.34 -8.78 6.77
N ASP A 96 11.92 -8.49 5.55
CA ASP A 96 11.87 -7.11 5.06
C ASP A 96 10.82 -6.29 5.83
N HIS A 97 11.20 -5.09 6.22
CA HIS A 97 10.30 -4.10 6.81
C HIS A 97 9.85 -3.12 5.73
N ILE A 98 8.56 -3.19 5.39
CA ILE A 98 7.98 -2.37 4.32
C ILE A 98 7.37 -1.11 4.89
N ILE A 99 7.65 0.02 4.23
CA ILE A 99 6.94 1.28 4.45
C ILE A 99 6.14 1.61 3.19
N ALA A 100 4.83 1.70 3.34
CA ALA A 100 3.93 2.23 2.31
C ALA A 100 3.67 3.71 2.57
N THR A 101 3.76 4.52 1.54
CA THR A 101 3.50 5.96 1.59
C THR A 101 2.43 6.31 0.58
N ALA A 102 1.48 7.13 0.99
CA ALA A 102 0.51 7.76 0.09
C ALA A 102 0.53 9.27 0.31
N GLU A 103 0.56 10.02 -0.78
CA GLU A 103 0.61 11.48 -0.81
C GLU A 103 -0.49 12.02 -1.70
N VAL A 104 -1.20 13.04 -1.24
CA VAL A 104 -2.21 13.74 -2.04
C VAL A 104 -1.54 14.43 -3.21
N ALA A 105 -1.87 14.03 -4.44
CA ALA A 105 -1.31 14.56 -5.67
C ALA A 105 -2.24 15.53 -6.39
N GLU A 106 -3.53 15.19 -6.48
CA GLU A 106 -4.55 16.01 -7.15
C GLU A 106 -5.88 15.91 -6.40
N ILE A 107 -6.61 17.01 -6.33
CA ILE A 107 -7.93 17.08 -5.71
C ILE A 107 -8.90 17.62 -6.75
N ASN A 108 -9.95 16.84 -7.07
CA ASN A 108 -11.06 17.32 -7.88
C ASN A 108 -12.20 17.77 -6.96
N GLU A 109 -12.28 19.06 -6.71
CA GLU A 109 -13.28 19.64 -5.80
C GLU A 109 -14.73 19.45 -6.29
N ARG A 110 -14.92 19.31 -7.60
CA ARG A 110 -16.25 19.10 -8.17
C ARG A 110 -16.76 17.70 -7.88
N THR A 111 -15.93 16.68 -8.08
CA THR A 111 -16.34 15.26 -8.00
C THR A 111 -16.06 14.62 -6.66
N GLY A 112 -15.13 15.15 -5.86
CA GLY A 112 -14.62 14.51 -4.65
C GLY A 112 -13.55 13.45 -4.92
N ARG A 113 -13.12 13.29 -6.18
CA ARG A 113 -12.05 12.36 -6.55
C ARG A 113 -10.69 12.94 -6.18
N VAL A 114 -9.92 12.17 -5.41
CA VAL A 114 -8.57 12.52 -4.98
C VAL A 114 -7.58 11.51 -5.54
N LYS A 115 -6.56 11.99 -6.23
CA LYS A 115 -5.45 11.17 -6.72
C LYS A 115 -4.35 11.16 -5.67
N MET A 116 -3.91 9.95 -5.32
CA MET A 116 -2.84 9.69 -4.36
C MET A 116 -1.64 9.12 -5.08
N LYS A 117 -0.47 9.70 -4.85
CA LYS A 117 0.81 9.13 -5.28
C LYS A 117 1.27 8.12 -4.24
N CYS A 118 1.53 6.88 -4.65
CA CYS A 118 1.79 5.76 -3.75
C CYS A 118 3.11 5.08 -4.05
N ARG A 119 3.77 4.57 -3.00
CA ARG A 119 4.93 3.69 -3.10
C ARG A 119 5.02 2.76 -1.90
N CYS A 120 5.65 1.62 -2.12
CA CYS A 120 6.10 0.72 -1.06
C CYS A 120 7.60 0.51 -1.20
N GLU A 121 8.33 0.64 -0.12
CA GLU A 121 9.78 0.51 -0.10
C GLU A 121 10.27 -0.16 1.18
N VAL A 122 11.45 -0.77 1.09
CA VAL A 122 12.18 -1.31 2.24
C VAL A 122 13.37 -0.40 2.50
N PRO A 123 13.40 0.36 3.61
CA PRO A 123 14.55 1.18 3.96
C PRO A 123 15.80 0.33 4.10
N ASP A 124 16.94 0.88 3.67
CA ASP A 124 18.22 0.26 3.94
C ASP A 124 18.58 0.50 5.42
N PRO A 125 18.77 -0.55 6.23
CA PRO A 125 19.13 -0.40 7.65
C PRO A 125 20.46 0.31 7.86
N ASP A 126 21.35 0.31 6.86
CA ASP A 126 22.64 1.00 6.89
C ASP A 126 22.58 2.45 6.37
N GLY A 127 21.38 2.96 6.10
CA GLY A 127 21.15 4.34 5.65
C GLY A 127 21.42 4.60 4.17
N GLY A 128 21.60 3.54 3.38
CA GLY A 128 21.74 3.62 1.93
C GLY A 128 20.39 3.82 1.21
N LYS A 129 20.37 3.48 -0.08
CA LYS A 129 19.18 3.62 -0.91
C LYS A 129 18.14 2.56 -0.55
N ALA A 130 16.91 3.01 -0.27
CA ALA A 130 15.78 2.10 -0.06
C ALA A 130 15.52 1.21 -1.28
N LYS A 131 15.11 -0.04 -1.03
CA LYS A 131 14.65 -0.96 -2.05
C LYS A 131 13.21 -0.62 -2.43
N LEU A 132 12.99 -0.12 -3.64
CA LEU A 132 11.65 0.17 -4.14
C LEU A 132 10.95 -1.13 -4.57
N LEU A 133 9.85 -1.46 -3.91
CA LEU A 133 9.03 -2.63 -4.23
C LEU A 133 8.04 -2.33 -5.34
N CYS A 134 7.29 -1.27 -5.19
CA CYS A 134 6.31 -0.81 -6.17
C CYS A 134 6.05 0.68 -6.01
N ARG A 135 5.54 1.29 -7.08
CA ARG A 135 5.06 2.67 -7.09
C ARG A 135 3.99 2.89 -8.13
N GLY A 136 3.22 3.92 -7.96
CA GLY A 136 2.17 4.32 -8.88
C GLY A 136 1.23 5.33 -8.24
N ASP A 137 -0.03 5.20 -8.57
CA ASP A 137 -1.08 6.06 -8.05
C ASP A 137 -2.34 5.29 -7.70
N ALA A 138 -3.14 5.91 -6.84
CA ALA A 138 -4.46 5.45 -6.45
C ALA A 138 -5.45 6.60 -6.60
N ALA A 139 -6.73 6.27 -6.71
CA ALA A 139 -7.79 7.23 -6.60
C ALA A 139 -8.77 6.81 -5.52
N VAL A 140 -9.21 7.79 -4.76
CA VAL A 140 -10.23 7.63 -3.72
C VAL A 140 -11.30 8.68 -3.88
N MET A 141 -12.54 8.33 -3.48
CA MET A 141 -13.63 9.31 -3.35
C MET A 141 -13.69 9.77 -1.90
N VAL A 142 -13.74 11.08 -1.72
CA VAL A 142 -13.79 11.72 -0.41
C VAL A 142 -15.03 12.61 -0.34
N SER A 143 -15.78 12.48 0.74
CA SER A 143 -17.00 13.26 0.95
C SER A 143 -16.68 14.71 1.25
N LYS A 144 -17.54 15.60 0.74
CA LYS A 144 -17.55 16.99 1.14
C LYS A 144 -18.16 17.14 2.54
N ARG A 145 -17.76 18.19 3.23
CA ARG A 145 -18.35 18.52 4.53
C ARG A 145 -19.85 18.79 4.38
N PRO A 146 -20.70 18.19 5.23
CA PRO A 146 -22.11 18.49 5.19
C PRO A 146 -22.36 20.00 5.42
N VAL A 147 -23.23 20.56 4.58
CA VAL A 147 -23.70 21.94 4.80
C VAL A 147 -24.60 21.90 6.03
N LYS A 148 -24.32 22.75 7.01
CA LYS A 148 -25.25 22.95 8.15
C LYS A 148 -26.41 23.80 7.64
N ASP A 149 -27.62 23.23 7.69
CA ASP A 149 -28.85 23.99 7.51
C ASP A 149 -29.03 25.07 8.58
#